data_64afec828546b7c8fc6a9eaa00a68341
#
_entry.id   64afec828546b7c8fc6a9eaa00a68341
#
_cell.length_a   1.000
_cell.length_b   1.000
_cell.length_c   1.000
_cell.angle_alpha   90.00
_cell.angle_beta   90.00
_cell.angle_gamma   90.00
#
_symmetry.space_group_name_H-M   'P 1'
#
loop_
_entity.id
_entity.type
_entity.pdbx_description
1 polymer ?
#
loop_
_entity_poly.entity_id
_entity_poly.type
_entity_poly.pdbx_seq_one_letter_code
_entity_poly.pdbx_strand_id
1 'polypeptide(L)'
;MVHGWIAAAAATAALAAATIEGTDLTDFLQGTRGADQVLAKGGDDIVFGLGDDDRIDGGPGRDVLHGDGVCPPGTERPDVCTDDDDRTGGDDVLRGGDGDDVLLGGRGNDRLDGGAGVDSLSADAGNDTVEAGEGDDEVDGGTGLDKIDGGAGDDWIATGPGSDRIAGGAGDDLIATETGNDRIDGGSGDDQIESGSGNDRLTGGRGRDDINAGSGRDTIDVRDGERDTVKCGPGRDTVRADRRDRLASCERVNRR
;
A
#
# COMPACT_ATOMS: atom_id res chain seq x y z
N MET A 1 -29.02 18.97 9.94
CA MET A 1 -28.09 18.10 9.27
C MET A 1 -28.62 16.69 9.47
N VAL A 2 -29.17 16.09 8.43
CA VAL A 2 -29.73 14.74 8.48
C VAL A 2 -28.64 13.82 7.91
N HIS A 3 -27.96 13.10 8.79
CA HIS A 3 -27.03 12.04 8.38
C HIS A 3 -27.90 10.92 7.84
N GLY A 4 -27.81 10.67 6.56
CA GLY A 4 -28.54 9.59 5.90
C GLY A 4 -27.87 8.26 6.21
N TRP A 5 -28.49 7.45 7.05
CA TRP A 5 -28.09 6.06 7.24
C TRP A 5 -28.77 5.25 6.16
N ILE A 6 -28.04 4.82 5.15
CA ILE A 6 -28.51 3.78 4.24
C ILE A 6 -28.00 2.45 4.79
N ALA A 7 -28.73 1.89 5.76
CA ALA A 7 -28.52 0.51 6.16
C ALA A 7 -29.18 -0.38 5.11
N ALA A 8 -28.43 -1.21 4.40
CA ALA A 8 -28.99 -2.30 3.66
C ALA A 8 -29.86 -3.15 4.58
N ALA A 9 -31.06 -3.46 4.16
CA ALA A 9 -32.04 -4.18 4.97
C ALA A 9 -31.45 -5.51 5.43
N ALA A 10 -31.41 -5.74 6.73
CA ALA A 10 -30.98 -7.00 7.31
C ALA A 10 -31.87 -8.14 6.82
N ALA A 11 -31.37 -8.87 5.83
CA ALA A 11 -31.86 -10.20 5.50
C ALA A 11 -31.06 -11.19 6.34
N THR A 12 -31.74 -11.89 7.23
CA THR A 12 -31.24 -13.12 7.84
C THR A 12 -31.13 -14.17 6.75
N ALA A 13 -29.96 -14.32 6.20
CA ALA A 13 -29.43 -15.55 5.59
C ALA A 13 -28.16 -15.24 4.80
N ALA A 14 -27.06 -15.87 5.18
CA ALA A 14 -26.02 -16.38 4.30
C ALA A 14 -25.66 -15.57 3.05
N LEU A 15 -24.41 -15.04 2.99
CA LEU A 15 -23.58 -15.05 1.78
C LEU A 15 -24.28 -14.59 0.48
N ALA A 16 -25.00 -13.51 0.47
CA ALA A 16 -25.53 -12.97 -0.78
C ALA A 16 -24.77 -11.68 -1.10
N ALA A 17 -24.03 -11.70 -2.20
CA ALA A 17 -23.46 -10.48 -2.79
C ALA A 17 -24.50 -9.37 -2.88
N ALA A 18 -24.18 -8.18 -2.37
CA ALA A 18 -25.03 -7.02 -2.46
C ALA A 18 -24.42 -5.98 -3.42
N THR A 19 -25.28 -5.15 -4.01
CA THR A 19 -24.85 -3.90 -4.64
C THR A 19 -25.38 -2.76 -3.78
N ILE A 20 -24.47 -1.92 -3.30
CA ILE A 20 -24.77 -0.83 -2.40
C ILE A 20 -24.34 0.47 -3.09
N GLU A 21 -25.23 1.44 -3.15
CA GLU A 21 -24.95 2.74 -3.75
C GLU A 21 -25.16 3.84 -2.71
N GLY A 22 -24.16 4.68 -2.54
CA GLY A 22 -24.22 5.92 -1.78
C GLY A 22 -24.84 7.08 -2.56
N THR A 23 -24.59 8.27 -2.08
CA THR A 23 -25.07 9.53 -2.64
C THR A 23 -23.89 10.46 -2.95
N ASP A 24 -24.15 11.72 -3.31
CA ASP A 24 -23.08 12.72 -3.43
C ASP A 24 -22.90 13.51 -2.09
N LEU A 25 -23.13 12.84 -0.95
CA LEU A 25 -23.00 13.38 0.39
C LEU A 25 -22.34 12.34 1.28
N THR A 26 -21.75 12.76 2.38
CA THR A 26 -21.16 11.87 3.39
C THR A 26 -22.11 10.74 3.77
N ASP A 27 -21.73 9.52 3.44
CA ASP A 27 -22.49 8.30 3.71
C ASP A 27 -21.74 7.37 4.67
N PHE A 28 -22.46 6.48 5.30
CA PHE A 28 -21.94 5.33 6.02
C PHE A 28 -22.53 4.07 5.39
N LEU A 29 -21.69 3.32 4.71
CA LEU A 29 -22.10 2.15 3.94
C LEU A 29 -21.52 0.88 4.56
N GLN A 30 -22.31 -0.18 4.59
CA GLN A 30 -21.88 -1.45 5.14
C GLN A 30 -22.33 -2.57 4.22
N GLY A 31 -21.38 -3.40 3.80
CA GLY A 31 -21.59 -4.63 3.05
C GLY A 31 -22.21 -5.76 3.87
N THR A 32 -22.05 -6.95 3.35
CA THR A 32 -22.49 -8.20 3.98
C THR A 32 -21.26 -9.06 4.29
N ARG A 33 -21.42 -10.36 4.52
CA ARG A 33 -20.29 -11.30 4.63
C ARG A 33 -20.01 -12.04 3.32
N GLY A 34 -20.53 -11.59 2.23
CA GLY A 34 -20.36 -12.18 0.91
C GLY A 34 -19.93 -11.11 -0.07
N ALA A 35 -19.24 -11.48 -1.13
CA ALA A 35 -18.67 -10.61 -2.13
C ALA A 35 -19.59 -9.48 -2.61
N ASP A 36 -19.34 -8.25 -2.19
CA ASP A 36 -20.20 -7.10 -2.43
C ASP A 36 -19.62 -6.16 -3.49
N GLN A 37 -20.47 -5.29 -3.99
CA GLN A 37 -20.07 -4.14 -4.79
C GLN A 37 -20.62 -2.87 -4.16
N VAL A 38 -19.74 -1.98 -3.73
CA VAL A 38 -20.09 -0.72 -3.09
C VAL A 38 -19.61 0.45 -3.94
N LEU A 39 -20.51 1.37 -4.23
CA LEU A 39 -20.22 2.62 -4.93
C LEU A 39 -20.63 3.77 -4.00
N ALA A 40 -19.68 4.40 -3.35
CA ALA A 40 -19.97 5.46 -2.40
C ALA A 40 -20.34 6.77 -3.10
N LYS A 41 -19.77 7.04 -4.24
CA LYS A 41 -19.98 8.16 -5.17
C LYS A 41 -19.21 9.40 -4.81
N GLY A 42 -19.73 10.29 -4.01
CA GLY A 42 -19.02 11.50 -3.65
C GLY A 42 -19.47 12.05 -2.31
N GLY A 43 -18.57 12.74 -1.65
CA GLY A 43 -18.69 13.14 -0.25
C GLY A 43 -17.61 12.43 0.55
N ASP A 44 -17.48 12.73 1.81
CA ASP A 44 -16.51 12.08 2.69
C ASP A 44 -17.19 10.82 3.29
N ASP A 45 -16.90 9.64 2.72
CA ASP A 45 -17.65 8.42 2.99
C ASP A 45 -16.89 7.46 3.94
N ILE A 46 -17.62 6.58 4.59
CA ILE A 46 -17.07 5.47 5.38
C ILE A 46 -17.72 4.17 4.90
N VAL A 47 -16.91 3.24 4.41
CA VAL A 47 -17.37 1.98 3.83
C VAL A 47 -16.72 0.80 4.52
N PHE A 48 -17.50 -0.24 4.79
CA PHE A 48 -17.06 -1.55 5.29
C PHE A 48 -17.57 -2.64 4.36
N GLY A 49 -16.67 -3.35 3.68
CA GLY A 49 -17.00 -4.54 2.90
C GLY A 49 -17.46 -5.69 3.80
N LEU A 50 -16.70 -6.03 4.78
CA LEU A 50 -16.85 -7.00 5.87
C LEU A 50 -16.16 -8.34 5.60
N GLY A 51 -16.33 -8.99 4.56
CA GLY A 51 -15.64 -10.25 4.31
C GLY A 51 -16.10 -10.93 3.02
N ASP A 52 -15.29 -11.89 2.50
CA ASP A 52 -15.33 -12.39 1.13
C ASP A 52 -14.82 -11.30 0.14
N ASP A 53 -14.72 -11.58 -1.13
CA ASP A 53 -14.06 -10.71 -2.14
C ASP A 53 -14.90 -9.49 -2.50
N ASP A 54 -14.62 -8.34 -1.89
CA ASP A 54 -15.38 -7.11 -2.07
C ASP A 54 -14.80 -6.19 -3.18
N ARG A 55 -15.65 -5.32 -3.69
CA ARG A 55 -15.27 -4.22 -4.58
C ARG A 55 -15.85 -2.93 -4.08
N ILE A 56 -14.99 -2.00 -3.67
CA ILE A 56 -15.37 -0.73 -3.08
C ILE A 56 -14.77 0.41 -3.91
N ASP A 57 -15.62 1.38 -4.23
CA ASP A 57 -15.26 2.60 -4.96
C ASP A 57 -15.77 3.77 -4.12
N GLY A 58 -14.84 4.55 -3.53
CA GLY A 58 -15.13 5.73 -2.73
C GLY A 58 -15.63 6.87 -3.61
N GLY A 59 -14.88 7.23 -4.62
CA GLY A 59 -15.20 8.30 -5.54
C GLY A 59 -14.54 9.61 -5.16
N PRO A 60 -15.12 10.76 -5.48
CA PRO A 60 -14.57 12.04 -5.06
C PRO A 60 -14.91 12.36 -3.61
N GLY A 61 -13.93 12.61 -2.78
CA GLY A 61 -14.11 12.97 -1.38
C GLY A 61 -12.92 12.51 -0.56
N ARG A 62 -13.14 12.48 0.69
CA ARG A 62 -12.19 11.98 1.67
C ARG A 62 -12.78 10.74 2.29
N ASP A 63 -12.36 9.58 1.78
CA ASP A 63 -13.04 8.33 2.05
C ASP A 63 -12.25 7.45 3.02
N VAL A 64 -12.96 6.60 3.74
CA VAL A 64 -12.39 5.55 4.59
C VAL A 64 -12.98 4.22 4.17
N LEU A 65 -12.16 3.39 3.53
CA LEU A 65 -12.57 2.14 2.93
C LEU A 65 -11.91 0.96 3.65
N HIS A 66 -12.74 0.03 4.12
CA HIS A 66 -12.29 -1.22 4.71
C HIS A 66 -12.75 -2.38 3.83
N GLY A 67 -11.84 -3.18 3.31
CA GLY A 67 -12.16 -4.43 2.63
C GLY A 67 -12.73 -5.42 3.64
N ASP A 68 -11.89 -5.94 4.49
CA ASP A 68 -12.31 -6.81 5.59
C ASP A 68 -12.87 -6.02 6.78
N GLY A 69 -13.81 -6.63 7.47
CA GLY A 69 -14.54 -5.92 8.50
C GLY A 69 -13.89 -5.92 9.88
N VAL A 70 -13.66 -4.72 10.41
CA VAL A 70 -13.72 -4.47 11.84
C VAL A 70 -14.86 -3.50 12.08
N CYS A 71 -15.84 -3.87 12.87
CA CYS A 71 -16.95 -2.99 13.16
C CYS A 71 -16.53 -1.77 13.95
N PRO A 72 -17.04 -0.57 13.60
CA PRO A 72 -16.76 0.63 14.36
C PRO A 72 -17.15 0.48 15.83
N PRO A 73 -16.35 0.98 16.78
CA PRO A 73 -16.67 0.94 18.18
C PRO A 73 -17.97 1.70 18.44
N GLY A 74 -18.99 1.00 18.97
CA GLY A 74 -20.30 1.57 19.32
C GLY A 74 -21.46 1.21 18.40
N THR A 75 -21.25 0.40 17.37
CA THR A 75 -22.35 -0.19 16.61
C THR A 75 -22.95 -1.35 17.38
N GLU A 76 -24.06 -1.08 18.10
CA GLU A 76 -24.80 -2.12 18.84
C GLU A 76 -25.63 -3.00 17.88
N ARG A 77 -24.96 -3.84 17.08
CA ARG A 77 -25.60 -4.92 16.36
C ARG A 77 -24.78 -6.20 16.51
N PRO A 78 -25.19 -7.10 17.44
CA PRO A 78 -24.44 -8.32 17.77
C PRO A 78 -24.38 -9.35 16.64
N ASP A 79 -25.10 -9.16 15.55
CA ASP A 79 -25.33 -10.17 14.53
C ASP A 79 -24.47 -9.98 13.28
N VAL A 80 -23.79 -8.85 13.15
CA VAL A 80 -23.05 -8.48 11.94
C VAL A 80 -21.58 -8.18 12.21
N CYS A 81 -21.26 -7.80 13.42
CA CYS A 81 -19.94 -7.40 13.83
C CYS A 81 -19.52 -8.14 15.11
N THR A 82 -18.73 -9.18 15.01
CA THR A 82 -18.08 -9.81 16.16
C THR A 82 -16.57 -9.63 16.03
N ASP A 83 -15.98 -8.93 16.99
CA ASP A 83 -14.57 -8.50 17.03
C ASP A 83 -13.52 -9.63 16.95
N ASP A 84 -13.89 -10.88 16.77
CA ASP A 84 -12.96 -11.99 17.03
C ASP A 84 -12.96 -13.12 15.99
N ASP A 85 -13.72 -13.08 14.92
CA ASP A 85 -13.90 -14.30 14.08
C ASP A 85 -13.86 -14.09 12.55
N ASP A 86 -13.41 -12.93 12.06
CA ASP A 86 -13.14 -12.84 10.63
C ASP A 86 -11.76 -13.42 10.30
N ARG A 87 -11.74 -14.76 10.21
CA ARG A 87 -10.62 -15.53 9.69
C ARG A 87 -10.70 -15.76 8.18
N THR A 88 -11.72 -15.21 7.58
CA THR A 88 -11.98 -15.31 6.15
C THR A 88 -11.84 -13.93 5.53
N GLY A 89 -10.60 -13.48 5.35
CA GLY A 89 -10.33 -12.31 4.51
C GLY A 89 -10.62 -12.64 3.06
N GLY A 90 -11.18 -11.67 2.33
CA GLY A 90 -11.41 -11.75 0.90
C GLY A 90 -10.23 -11.21 0.09
N ASP A 91 -10.22 -11.47 -1.21
CA ASP A 91 -9.33 -10.76 -2.13
C ASP A 91 -10.07 -9.50 -2.62
N ASP A 92 -9.84 -8.37 -1.95
CA ASP A 92 -10.62 -7.15 -2.11
C ASP A 92 -10.07 -6.21 -3.19
N VAL A 93 -10.93 -5.34 -3.70
CA VAL A 93 -10.55 -4.25 -4.60
C VAL A 93 -11.10 -2.94 -4.08
N LEU A 94 -10.21 -2.09 -3.56
CA LEU A 94 -10.53 -0.78 -3.00
C LEU A 94 -10.01 0.33 -3.91
N ARG A 95 -10.81 1.34 -4.15
CA ARG A 95 -10.43 2.56 -4.85
C ARG A 95 -10.86 3.77 -4.05
N GLY A 96 -9.92 4.63 -3.68
CA GLY A 96 -10.17 5.91 -3.05
C GLY A 96 -10.84 6.86 -4.04
N GLY A 97 -10.10 7.39 -4.95
CA GLY A 97 -10.57 8.29 -6.00
C GLY A 97 -9.88 9.63 -5.97
N ASP A 98 -10.66 10.72 -5.94
CA ASP A 98 -10.12 12.06 -5.75
C ASP A 98 -10.29 12.48 -4.28
N GLY A 99 -9.24 12.76 -3.56
CA GLY A 99 -9.29 13.22 -2.16
C GLY A 99 -8.20 12.59 -1.32
N ASP A 100 -8.15 12.90 -0.03
CA ASP A 100 -7.18 12.31 0.88
C ASP A 100 -7.85 11.09 1.56
N ASP A 101 -7.58 9.90 1.07
CA ASP A 101 -8.32 8.68 1.39
C ASP A 101 -7.58 7.77 2.38
N VAL A 102 -8.30 6.86 3.02
CA VAL A 102 -7.75 5.80 3.87
C VAL A 102 -8.29 4.45 3.38
N LEU A 103 -7.39 3.57 2.92
CA LEU A 103 -7.72 2.25 2.39
C LEU A 103 -7.08 1.16 3.26
N LEU A 104 -7.89 0.20 3.73
CA LEU A 104 -7.47 -0.92 4.55
C LEU A 104 -7.91 -2.21 3.88
N GLY A 105 -6.97 -2.98 3.32
CA GLY A 105 -7.22 -4.25 2.64
C GLY A 105 -7.67 -5.32 3.63
N GLY A 106 -6.78 -5.68 4.53
CA GLY A 106 -7.03 -6.68 5.56
C GLY A 106 -6.33 -8.00 5.29
N ARG A 107 -7.07 -9.09 5.18
CA ARG A 107 -6.52 -10.40 4.84
C ARG A 107 -6.97 -10.80 3.46
N GLY A 108 -6.07 -11.28 2.66
CA GLY A 108 -6.38 -11.70 1.29
C GLY A 108 -5.31 -11.23 0.36
N ASN A 109 -5.53 -11.34 -0.94
CA ASN A 109 -4.61 -10.73 -1.90
C ASN A 109 -5.31 -9.53 -2.51
N ASP A 110 -5.11 -8.38 -1.88
CA ASP A 110 -5.90 -7.20 -2.11
C ASP A 110 -5.32 -6.32 -3.24
N ARG A 111 -6.19 -5.52 -3.81
CA ARG A 111 -5.81 -4.46 -4.72
C ARG A 111 -6.30 -3.12 -4.22
N LEU A 112 -5.38 -2.25 -3.86
CA LEU A 112 -5.62 -0.90 -3.39
C LEU A 112 -5.18 0.11 -4.45
N ASP A 113 -6.01 1.10 -4.73
CA ASP A 113 -5.78 2.20 -5.69
C ASP A 113 -6.19 3.48 -4.96
N GLY A 114 -5.21 4.27 -4.47
CA GLY A 114 -5.45 5.51 -3.72
C GLY A 114 -6.11 6.55 -4.61
N GLY A 115 -5.43 6.89 -5.68
CA GLY A 115 -5.97 7.82 -6.68
C GLY A 115 -5.26 9.15 -6.72
N ALA A 116 -5.94 10.22 -6.37
CA ALA A 116 -5.35 11.55 -6.34
C ALA A 116 -5.62 12.23 -4.99
N GLY A 117 -4.59 12.60 -4.29
CA GLY A 117 -4.66 13.20 -2.95
C GLY A 117 -3.50 12.72 -2.10
N VAL A 118 -3.57 12.94 -0.82
CA VAL A 118 -2.59 12.41 0.15
C VAL A 118 -3.25 11.21 0.84
N ASP A 119 -2.90 10.02 0.38
CA ASP A 119 -3.59 8.80 0.75
C ASP A 119 -2.84 7.99 1.81
N SER A 120 -3.56 7.19 2.58
CA SER A 120 -2.99 6.23 3.54
C SER A 120 -3.52 4.83 3.23
N LEU A 121 -2.63 3.95 2.78
CA LEU A 121 -2.97 2.61 2.31
C LEU A 121 -2.29 1.54 3.18
N SER A 122 -3.07 0.63 3.79
CA SER A 122 -2.56 -0.56 4.48
C SER A 122 -3.13 -1.81 3.83
N ALA A 123 -2.24 -2.64 3.29
CA ALA A 123 -2.67 -3.89 2.65
C ALA A 123 -2.76 -5.07 3.63
N ASP A 124 -2.01 -5.01 4.73
CA ASP A 124 -1.99 -5.96 5.85
C ASP A 124 -1.42 -7.34 5.49
N ALA A 125 -2.22 -8.35 5.18
CA ALA A 125 -1.72 -9.71 5.07
C ALA A 125 -2.20 -10.43 3.82
N GLY A 126 -1.28 -10.67 2.90
CA GLY A 126 -1.57 -11.30 1.61
C GLY A 126 -0.44 -11.13 0.62
N ASN A 127 -0.74 -11.31 -0.66
CA ASN A 127 0.18 -10.90 -1.71
C ASN A 127 -0.50 -9.78 -2.50
N ASP A 128 -0.26 -8.57 -2.05
CA ASP A 128 -1.08 -7.44 -2.37
C ASP A 128 -0.55 -6.63 -3.57
N THR A 129 -1.42 -5.85 -4.16
CA THR A 129 -1.05 -4.89 -5.20
C THR A 129 -1.57 -3.53 -4.82
N VAL A 130 -0.66 -2.58 -4.59
CA VAL A 130 -0.96 -1.21 -4.20
C VAL A 130 -0.47 -0.26 -5.28
N GLU A 131 -1.33 0.63 -5.71
CA GLU A 131 -1.06 1.78 -6.56
C GLU A 131 -1.50 3.01 -5.75
N ALA A 132 -0.54 3.78 -5.16
CA ALA A 132 -0.90 4.89 -4.29
C ALA A 132 -1.41 6.08 -5.10
N GLY A 133 -0.64 6.60 -6.06
CA GLY A 133 -1.23 7.48 -7.08
C GLY A 133 -0.57 8.84 -7.24
N GLU A 134 -1.35 9.93 -7.15
CA GLU A 134 -0.82 11.30 -7.15
C GLU A 134 -0.94 11.88 -5.74
N GLY A 135 0.15 12.35 -5.18
CA GLY A 135 0.19 12.96 -3.85
C GLY A 135 1.33 12.41 -3.02
N ASP A 136 1.52 12.95 -1.83
CA ASP A 136 2.55 12.46 -0.90
C ASP A 136 1.92 11.39 -0.01
N ASP A 137 2.05 10.11 -0.42
CA ASP A 137 1.27 9.01 0.10
C ASP A 137 1.99 8.22 1.20
N GLU A 138 1.21 7.55 2.07
CA GLU A 138 1.69 6.61 3.08
C GLU A 138 1.21 5.19 2.77
N VAL A 139 2.15 4.25 2.51
CA VAL A 139 1.83 2.87 2.14
C VAL A 139 2.47 1.88 3.10
N ASP A 140 1.66 1.00 3.70
CA ASP A 140 2.11 -0.20 4.42
C ASP A 140 1.65 -1.46 3.66
N GLY A 141 2.62 -2.17 3.06
CA GLY A 141 2.35 -3.41 2.33
C GLY A 141 2.03 -4.59 3.24
N GLY A 142 2.49 -4.54 4.51
CA GLY A 142 2.23 -5.61 5.46
C GLY A 142 3.07 -6.87 5.21
N THR A 143 2.45 -8.04 5.23
CA THR A 143 3.15 -9.33 5.10
C THR A 143 2.74 -10.08 3.85
N GLY A 144 3.70 -10.51 3.06
CA GLY A 144 3.38 -11.26 1.84
C GLY A 144 4.41 -11.12 0.74
N LEU A 145 3.94 -11.23 -0.50
CA LEU A 145 4.75 -10.95 -1.69
C LEU A 145 4.11 -9.78 -2.43
N ASP A 146 4.42 -8.58 -1.96
CA ASP A 146 3.68 -7.40 -2.34
C ASP A 146 4.25 -6.69 -3.57
N LYS A 147 3.38 -6.03 -4.28
CA LYS A 147 3.72 -5.17 -5.38
C LYS A 147 3.18 -3.78 -5.11
N ILE A 148 4.07 -2.81 -4.93
CA ILE A 148 3.73 -1.44 -4.59
C ILE A 148 4.29 -0.48 -5.63
N ASP A 149 3.47 0.49 -6.01
CA ASP A 149 3.80 1.64 -6.84
C ASP A 149 3.35 2.90 -6.09
N GLY A 150 4.30 3.71 -5.59
CA GLY A 150 4.02 4.99 -4.93
C GLY A 150 3.36 5.96 -5.87
N GLY A 151 3.98 6.17 -7.02
CA GLY A 151 3.37 7.00 -8.06
C GLY A 151 4.04 8.36 -8.20
N ALA A 152 3.36 9.42 -7.85
CA ALA A 152 3.89 10.77 -7.98
C ALA A 152 3.65 11.59 -6.71
N GLY A 153 4.70 12.08 -6.10
CA GLY A 153 4.76 12.79 -4.85
C GLY A 153 5.91 12.27 -4.01
N ASP A 154 6.10 12.81 -2.84
CA ASP A 154 7.14 12.37 -1.91
C ASP A 154 6.54 11.29 -0.99
N ASP A 155 6.68 10.01 -1.39
CA ASP A 155 5.97 8.90 -0.79
C ASP A 155 6.74 8.26 0.39
N TRP A 156 5.99 7.75 1.36
CA TRP A 156 6.51 6.87 2.41
C TRP A 156 5.98 5.45 2.23
N ILE A 157 6.88 4.51 1.90
CA ILE A 157 6.52 3.12 1.61
C ILE A 157 7.23 2.20 2.59
N ALA A 158 6.47 1.42 3.35
CA ALA A 158 6.97 0.35 4.19
C ALA A 158 6.42 -1.00 3.72
N THR A 159 7.26 -2.06 3.76
CA THR A 159 6.80 -3.44 3.62
C THR A 159 7.39 -4.29 4.74
N GLY A 160 6.64 -5.28 5.15
CA GLY A 160 7.08 -6.21 6.15
C GLY A 160 7.90 -7.38 5.58
N PRO A 161 7.76 -8.56 6.21
CA PRO A 161 8.40 -9.77 5.70
C PRO A 161 7.78 -10.24 4.39
N GLY A 162 8.62 -10.35 3.34
CA GLY A 162 8.17 -10.77 2.02
C GLY A 162 9.32 -10.83 1.03
N SER A 163 9.02 -11.03 -0.22
CA SER A 163 9.97 -10.74 -1.30
C SER A 163 9.28 -9.81 -2.29
N ASP A 164 9.37 -8.54 -1.95
CA ASP A 164 8.50 -7.50 -2.45
C ASP A 164 9.04 -6.81 -3.70
N ARG A 165 8.14 -6.15 -4.41
CA ARG A 165 8.47 -5.33 -5.57
C ARG A 165 7.92 -3.94 -5.36
N ILE A 166 8.82 -2.97 -5.20
CA ILE A 166 8.49 -1.59 -4.90
C ILE A 166 9.04 -0.69 -6.00
N ALA A 167 8.22 0.24 -6.44
CA ALA A 167 8.61 1.43 -7.17
C ALA A 167 8.19 2.65 -6.32
N GLY A 168 9.12 3.55 -6.00
CA GLY A 168 8.82 4.84 -5.40
C GLY A 168 8.04 5.68 -6.39
N GLY A 169 8.69 6.02 -7.49
CA GLY A 169 8.02 6.72 -8.59
C GLY A 169 8.64 8.05 -8.91
N ALA A 170 7.94 9.12 -8.69
CA ALA A 170 8.45 10.46 -8.94
C ALA A 170 8.24 11.35 -7.72
N GLY A 171 9.30 11.82 -7.14
CA GLY A 171 9.38 12.58 -5.90
C GLY A 171 10.54 12.10 -5.06
N ASP A 172 10.74 12.68 -3.92
CA ASP A 172 11.80 12.29 -2.97
C ASP A 172 11.25 11.24 -1.99
N ASP A 173 11.37 9.95 -2.36
CA ASP A 173 10.69 8.85 -1.69
C ASP A 173 11.48 8.29 -0.49
N LEU A 174 10.74 7.78 0.52
CA LEU A 174 11.29 7.02 1.64
C LEU A 174 10.77 5.59 1.60
N ILE A 175 11.65 4.64 1.26
CA ILE A 175 11.28 3.22 1.09
C ILE A 175 12.02 2.37 2.12
N ALA A 176 11.27 1.59 2.91
CA ALA A 176 11.82 0.66 3.87
C ALA A 176 11.21 -0.74 3.71
N THR A 177 12.06 -1.77 3.55
CA THR A 177 11.63 -3.17 3.58
C THR A 177 12.28 -3.90 4.76
N GLU A 178 11.74 -5.01 5.19
CA GLU A 178 12.25 -5.76 6.33
C GLU A 178 13.09 -6.97 5.92
N THR A 179 12.45 -8.10 5.74
CA THR A 179 13.11 -9.38 5.44
C THR A 179 12.59 -9.98 4.15
N GLY A 180 13.50 -10.31 3.25
CA GLY A 180 13.08 -10.88 1.97
C GLY A 180 14.17 -10.80 0.91
N ASN A 181 13.81 -11.10 -0.33
CA ASN A 181 14.70 -10.78 -1.45
C ASN A 181 13.97 -9.77 -2.32
N ASP A 182 14.13 -8.52 -1.95
CA ASP A 182 13.30 -7.44 -2.45
C ASP A 182 13.84 -6.85 -3.75
N ARG A 183 12.94 -6.27 -4.49
CA ARG A 183 13.28 -5.49 -5.66
C ARG A 183 12.73 -4.09 -5.53
N ILE A 184 13.60 -3.12 -5.39
CA ILE A 184 13.26 -1.72 -5.16
C ILE A 184 13.83 -0.87 -6.29
N ASP A 185 13.01 0.03 -6.79
CA ASP A 185 13.34 1.10 -7.74
C ASP A 185 12.87 2.41 -7.11
N GLY A 186 13.79 3.30 -6.70
CA GLY A 186 13.46 4.61 -6.17
C GLY A 186 12.69 5.43 -7.19
N GLY A 187 13.27 5.58 -8.37
CA GLY A 187 12.56 6.26 -9.47
C GLY A 187 13.19 7.57 -9.86
N SER A 188 12.57 8.67 -9.58
CA SER A 188 13.15 10.00 -9.85
C SER A 188 12.90 10.96 -8.70
N GLY A 189 13.93 11.50 -8.16
CA GLY A 189 14.01 12.35 -6.97
C GLY A 189 15.22 11.96 -6.12
N ASP A 190 15.40 12.61 -5.01
CA ASP A 190 16.47 12.29 -4.07
C ASP A 190 15.96 11.25 -3.04
N ASP A 191 16.03 9.95 -3.37
CA ASP A 191 15.35 8.86 -2.65
C ASP A 191 16.16 8.35 -1.45
N GLN A 192 15.45 7.85 -0.41
CA GLN A 192 16.02 7.09 0.69
C GLN A 192 15.51 5.65 0.67
N ILE A 193 16.43 4.67 0.56
CA ILE A 193 16.08 3.25 0.47
C ILE A 193 16.79 2.45 1.56
N GLU A 194 16.01 1.71 2.37
CA GLU A 194 16.49 0.73 3.35
C GLU A 194 15.89 -0.65 3.08
N SER A 195 16.70 -1.63 2.62
CA SER A 195 16.17 -2.93 2.17
C SER A 195 16.29 -4.07 3.18
N GLY A 196 16.83 -3.78 4.39
CA GLY A 196 16.77 -4.73 5.50
C GLY A 196 17.64 -5.98 5.36
N SER A 197 17.06 -7.14 5.29
CA SER A 197 17.83 -8.40 5.17
C SER A 197 17.34 -9.31 4.06
N GLY A 198 18.27 -9.75 3.22
CA GLY A 198 17.94 -10.58 2.06
C GLY A 198 18.98 -10.49 0.96
N ASN A 199 18.64 -10.96 -0.22
CA ASN A 199 19.50 -10.73 -1.39
C ASN A 199 18.76 -9.79 -2.35
N ASP A 200 18.93 -8.51 -2.14
CA ASP A 200 18.10 -7.48 -2.70
C ASP A 200 18.59 -6.96 -4.05
N ARG A 201 17.68 -6.40 -4.81
CA ARG A 201 17.98 -5.69 -6.06
C ARG A 201 17.46 -4.28 -5.94
N LEU A 202 18.40 -3.33 -5.87
CA LEU A 202 18.12 -1.93 -5.63
C LEU A 202 18.55 -1.10 -6.84
N THR A 203 17.69 -0.22 -7.26
CA THR A 203 17.98 0.85 -8.22
C THR A 203 17.68 2.16 -7.52
N GLY A 204 18.63 3.09 -7.43
CA GLY A 204 18.36 4.44 -6.92
C GLY A 204 17.43 5.15 -7.87
N GLY A 205 17.87 5.34 -9.07
CA GLY A 205 17.08 6.01 -10.10
C GLY A 205 17.76 7.28 -10.57
N ARG A 206 17.02 8.37 -10.69
CA ARG A 206 17.55 9.69 -11.00
C ARG A 206 17.51 10.55 -9.75
N GLY A 207 18.61 11.19 -9.42
CA GLY A 207 18.70 12.08 -8.28
C GLY A 207 19.89 11.76 -7.37
N ARG A 208 19.84 12.17 -6.14
CA ARG A 208 20.90 11.89 -5.17
C ARG A 208 20.40 10.96 -4.09
N ASP A 209 20.55 9.70 -4.33
CA ASP A 209 19.96 8.66 -3.52
C ASP A 209 20.82 8.28 -2.31
N ASP A 210 20.17 7.94 -1.22
CA ASP A 210 20.80 7.37 -0.03
C ASP A 210 20.29 5.93 0.20
N ILE A 211 21.15 4.94 -0.11
CA ILE A 211 20.78 3.53 -0.10
C ILE A 211 21.52 2.77 1.00
N ASN A 212 20.77 2.14 1.90
CA ASN A 212 21.25 1.17 2.86
C ASN A 212 20.73 -0.23 2.50
N ALA A 213 21.58 -1.04 1.90
CA ALA A 213 21.18 -2.36 1.40
C ALA A 213 21.10 -3.44 2.50
N GLY A 214 21.53 -3.11 3.73
CA GLY A 214 21.36 -4.02 4.86
C GLY A 214 22.25 -5.25 4.83
N SER A 215 21.71 -6.44 5.02
CA SER A 215 22.50 -7.67 5.08
C SER A 215 22.09 -8.70 4.04
N GLY A 216 23.08 -9.23 3.32
CA GLY A 216 22.81 -10.22 2.29
C GLY A 216 23.79 -10.24 1.14
N ARG A 217 23.32 -10.60 -0.02
CA ARG A 217 24.07 -10.47 -1.26
C ARG A 217 23.31 -9.57 -2.21
N ASP A 218 23.61 -8.30 -2.14
CA ASP A 218 22.81 -7.30 -2.78
C ASP A 218 23.36 -6.89 -4.15
N THR A 219 22.49 -6.46 -5.01
CA THR A 219 22.83 -5.92 -6.33
C THR A 219 22.24 -4.54 -6.45
N ILE A 220 23.10 -3.53 -6.54
CA ILE A 220 22.72 -2.12 -6.48
C ILE A 220 23.16 -1.43 -7.76
N ASP A 221 22.29 -0.65 -8.36
CA ASP A 221 22.57 0.17 -9.54
C ASP A 221 22.20 1.63 -9.26
N VAL A 222 23.20 2.51 -9.23
CA VAL A 222 23.08 3.96 -8.98
C VAL A 222 23.78 4.77 -10.08
N ARG A 223 23.63 4.35 -11.33
CA ARG A 223 24.28 5.01 -12.48
C ARG A 223 23.33 5.93 -13.19
N ASP A 224 23.30 7.16 -12.81
CA ASP A 224 22.50 8.21 -13.44
C ASP A 224 23.31 9.50 -13.73
N GLY A 225 24.53 9.63 -13.15
CA GLY A 225 25.46 10.75 -13.29
C GLY A 225 25.37 11.77 -12.16
N GLU A 226 24.48 11.59 -11.22
CA GLU A 226 24.36 12.38 -10.00
C GLU A 226 25.30 11.82 -8.89
N ARG A 227 25.13 12.20 -7.65
CA ARG A 227 25.97 11.73 -6.56
C ARG A 227 25.17 10.98 -5.52
N ASP A 228 25.32 9.70 -5.49
CA ASP A 228 24.64 8.82 -4.57
C ASP A 228 25.51 8.45 -3.37
N THR A 229 24.84 8.04 -2.31
CA THR A 229 25.45 7.44 -1.12
C THR A 229 24.93 6.03 -0.95
N VAL A 230 25.84 5.04 -0.98
CA VAL A 230 25.46 3.64 -0.84
C VAL A 230 26.22 2.99 0.30
N LYS A 231 25.49 2.40 1.22
CA LYS A 231 26.00 1.53 2.27
C LYS A 231 25.53 0.11 1.99
N CYS A 232 26.44 -0.76 1.54
CA CYS A 232 26.11 -2.13 1.17
C CYS A 232 25.84 -3.04 2.37
N GLY A 233 26.56 -2.85 3.48
CA GLY A 233 26.37 -3.66 4.69
C GLY A 233 27.13 -4.98 4.69
N PRO A 234 26.75 -5.95 5.54
CA PRO A 234 27.40 -7.25 5.60
C PRO A 234 26.94 -8.18 4.47
N GLY A 235 27.86 -8.61 3.60
CA GLY A 235 27.49 -9.50 2.54
C GLY A 235 28.56 -9.70 1.46
N ARG A 236 28.10 -10.03 0.27
CA ARG A 236 28.93 -10.03 -0.94
C ARG A 236 28.23 -9.22 -2.02
N ASP A 237 28.31 -7.93 -1.88
CA ASP A 237 27.49 -7.03 -2.64
C ASP A 237 28.14 -6.60 -3.94
N THR A 238 27.32 -6.33 -4.92
CA THR A 238 27.73 -5.85 -6.23
C THR A 238 27.08 -4.52 -6.55
N VAL A 239 27.90 -3.49 -6.68
CA VAL A 239 27.43 -2.14 -6.99
C VAL A 239 27.89 -1.73 -8.38
N ARG A 240 26.96 -1.14 -9.12
CA ARG A 240 27.25 -0.37 -10.34
C ARG A 240 27.05 1.09 -10.01
N ALA A 241 28.12 1.87 -10.12
CA ALA A 241 28.15 3.22 -9.62
C ALA A 241 28.89 4.16 -10.57
N ASP A 242 28.66 5.43 -10.44
CA ASP A 242 29.41 6.48 -11.08
C ASP A 242 30.64 6.88 -10.27
N ARG A 243 31.50 7.72 -10.83
CA ARG A 243 32.75 8.14 -10.15
C ARG A 243 32.51 9.08 -8.97
N ARG A 244 31.34 9.72 -8.92
CA ARG A 244 30.98 10.73 -7.91
C ARG A 244 30.38 10.09 -6.65
N ASP A 245 29.91 8.86 -6.74
CA ASP A 245 29.18 8.21 -5.69
C ASP A 245 30.05 7.87 -4.49
N ARG A 246 29.45 7.88 -3.33
CA ARG A 246 30.06 7.50 -2.05
C ARG A 246 29.62 6.10 -1.68
N LEU A 247 30.56 5.18 -1.62
CA LEU A 247 30.28 3.78 -1.32
C LEU A 247 30.95 3.37 -0.02
N ALA A 248 30.25 2.65 0.84
CA ALA A 248 30.74 2.12 2.09
C ALA A 248 30.40 0.63 2.23
N SER A 249 31.35 -0.18 2.69
CA SER A 249 31.18 -1.64 2.92
C SER A 249 30.70 -2.41 1.69
N CYS A 250 31.26 -2.13 0.51
CA CYS A 250 30.89 -2.76 -0.75
C CYS A 250 32.05 -3.60 -1.30
N GLU A 251 31.88 -4.89 -1.58
CA GLU A 251 32.95 -5.83 -1.98
C GLU A 251 33.26 -5.80 -3.47
N ARG A 252 32.26 -5.62 -4.31
CA ARG A 252 32.40 -5.60 -5.77
C ARG A 252 31.82 -4.33 -6.34
N VAL A 253 32.70 -3.44 -6.78
CA VAL A 253 32.31 -2.15 -7.34
C VAL A 253 32.68 -2.06 -8.81
N ASN A 254 31.70 -1.78 -9.65
CA ASN A 254 31.89 -1.48 -11.06
C ASN A 254 31.58 -0.01 -11.31
N ARG A 255 32.60 0.82 -11.48
CA ARG A 255 32.49 2.26 -11.75
C ARG A 255 32.73 2.57 -13.23
N ARG A 256 31.94 3.45 -13.77
CA ARG A 256 32.12 4.01 -15.11
C ARG A 256 32.48 5.47 -15.10
#